data_b9d42f1f77511b5ec6eea0101d49c32b
#
_entry.id   b9d42f1f77511b5ec6eea0101d49c32b
#
_cell.length_a   1.000
_cell.length_b   1.000
_cell.length_c   1.000
_cell.angle_alpha   90.00
_cell.angle_beta   90.00
_cell.angle_gamma   90.00
#
_symmetry.space_group_name_H-M   'P 1'
#
loop_
_entity.id
_entity.type
_entity.pdbx_description
1 polymer ?
#
loop_
_entity_poly.entity_id
_entity_poly.type
_entity_poly.pdbx_seq_one_letter_code
_entity_poly.pdbx_strand_id
1 'polypeptide(L)'
;MKLVRIPESKYYDYRIQAMFDCYKWDPQFCDSNTLSKYALILTKEENEEVIRLTKKLDNETRIAEKYLNQNIRIAKKLALPKKILEQIPKMQNYDDKKNIRLMRYDFHPDINKGWVVTEVNSDVPGGFAESSLLPELARKTINNSELEFISFGERMVEAINTKLNKKGTIMMVHCTCFSDDRQVMQYMGDRLKKEGYNIIYGAADHINFKEGQAYCILDNNKEKLDLIFRFTPLEWLIQMKPRRWDGYFNCMTCSCNHPIAIYAQSKRFPFVWNDLEKANISMETWRTMLPETIEVNEVGQKQGFIYKPVYGRVGERITIKEACKGDEYIKIINDVKRHPKQYLAQKRFDSLPLKGDDGKTYHVCLGSYTIEGEHAGYYARISEYPRIDSYAADIPVLIEK
;
A
#
# COMPACT_ATOMS: atom_id res chain seq x y z
N MET A 1 1.76 -8.78 20.70
CA MET A 1 2.87 -8.00 20.09
C MET A 1 3.52 -7.09 21.13
N LYS A 2 4.81 -6.75 20.90
CA LYS A 2 5.60 -5.88 21.79
C LYS A 2 6.64 -5.08 21.02
N LEU A 3 7.11 -3.99 21.61
CA LEU A 3 8.24 -3.21 21.11
C LEU A 3 9.53 -3.72 21.76
N VAL A 4 10.54 -4.00 20.96
CA VAL A 4 11.89 -4.36 21.44
C VAL A 4 12.86 -3.30 20.92
N ARG A 5 13.56 -2.64 21.83
CA ARG A 5 14.48 -1.56 21.49
C ARG A 5 15.72 -2.10 20.75
N ILE A 6 16.09 -1.43 19.69
CA ILE A 6 17.42 -1.56 19.08
C ILE A 6 18.43 -1.03 20.12
N PRO A 7 19.48 -1.79 20.50
CA PRO A 7 20.42 -1.36 21.52
C PRO A 7 20.97 0.05 21.23
N GLU A 8 20.88 0.95 22.22
CA GLU A 8 21.24 2.37 22.04
C GLU A 8 22.68 2.54 21.53
N SER A 9 23.61 1.71 22.03
CA SER A 9 25.00 1.71 21.59
C SER A 9 25.21 1.30 20.13
N LYS A 10 24.20 0.64 19.51
CA LYS A 10 24.24 0.18 18.12
C LYS A 10 23.31 0.99 17.20
N TYR A 11 22.49 1.89 17.75
CA TYR A 11 21.44 2.54 16.96
C TYR A 11 22.02 3.47 15.87
N TYR A 12 23.14 4.12 16.15
CA TYR A 12 23.79 4.94 15.13
C TYR A 12 24.24 4.10 13.92
N ASP A 13 24.94 2.99 14.17
CA ASP A 13 25.39 2.08 13.11
C ASP A 13 24.21 1.42 12.40
N TYR A 14 23.18 1.03 13.13
CA TYR A 14 21.92 0.53 12.58
C TYR A 14 21.30 1.53 11.60
N ARG A 15 21.25 2.81 11.97
CA ARG A 15 20.71 3.87 11.10
C ARG A 15 21.55 4.06 9.84
N ILE A 16 22.88 4.05 9.96
CA ILE A 16 23.81 4.16 8.82
C ILE A 16 23.62 2.98 7.86
N GLN A 17 23.57 1.74 8.38
CA GLN A 17 23.33 0.56 7.56
C GLN A 17 21.92 0.58 6.91
N ALA A 18 20.90 1.05 7.62
CA ALA A 18 19.57 1.21 7.03
C ALA A 18 19.60 2.14 5.81
N MET A 19 20.33 3.25 5.88
CA MET A 19 20.45 4.22 4.78
C MET A 19 21.21 3.65 3.58
N PHE A 20 22.36 3.05 3.79
CA PHE A 20 23.28 2.66 2.72
C PHE A 20 23.05 1.23 2.22
N ASP A 21 22.73 0.29 3.12
CA ASP A 21 22.60 -1.13 2.78
C ASP A 21 21.14 -1.57 2.59
N CYS A 22 20.19 -0.85 3.21
CA CYS A 22 18.77 -1.19 3.16
C CYS A 22 17.92 -0.19 2.35
N TYR A 23 18.52 0.63 1.52
CA TYR A 23 17.81 1.60 0.67
C TYR A 23 16.92 2.60 1.44
N LYS A 24 17.13 2.84 2.73
CA LYS A 24 16.37 3.84 3.49
C LYS A 24 16.92 5.24 3.21
N TRP A 25 16.66 5.77 2.00
CA TRP A 25 17.20 7.06 1.54
C TRP A 25 16.45 8.26 2.09
N ASP A 26 15.27 8.03 2.67
CA ASP A 26 14.43 9.00 3.37
C ASP A 26 14.43 8.78 4.91
N PRO A 27 15.61 8.76 5.59
CA PRO A 27 15.69 8.45 7.02
C PRO A 27 15.14 9.59 7.89
N GLN A 28 14.63 10.64 7.26
CA GLN A 28 14.18 11.87 7.93
C GLN A 28 13.09 12.56 7.11
N PHE A 29 12.06 13.05 7.80
CA PHE A 29 11.03 13.91 7.23
C PHE A 29 11.00 15.22 8.02
N CYS A 30 11.30 16.36 7.37
CA CYS A 30 11.61 17.60 8.07
C CYS A 30 12.69 17.36 9.14
N ASP A 31 12.43 17.73 10.39
CA ASP A 31 13.33 17.55 11.52
C ASP A 31 13.09 16.23 12.30
N SER A 32 12.20 15.36 11.77
CA SER A 32 11.82 14.11 12.45
C SER A 32 12.49 12.90 11.81
N ASN A 33 13.03 12.01 12.64
CA ASN A 33 13.58 10.73 12.20
C ASN A 33 12.44 9.78 11.81
N THR A 34 12.50 9.22 10.62
CA THR A 34 11.52 8.27 10.07
C THR A 34 11.92 6.81 10.25
N LEU A 35 13.01 6.52 10.95
CA LEU A 35 13.43 5.17 11.30
C LEU A 35 13.25 4.95 12.81
N SER A 36 12.49 3.92 13.19
CA SER A 36 12.20 3.59 14.58
C SER A 36 13.45 3.15 15.35
N LYS A 37 13.48 3.48 16.65
CA LYS A 37 14.42 2.91 17.63
C LYS A 37 13.98 1.53 18.14
N TYR A 38 12.86 1.03 17.66
CA TYR A 38 12.26 -0.25 18.06
C TYR A 38 12.09 -1.17 16.87
N ALA A 39 12.02 -2.47 17.15
CA ALA A 39 11.43 -3.48 16.30
C ALA A 39 10.06 -3.88 16.88
N LEU A 40 9.09 -4.13 16.02
CA LEU A 40 7.78 -4.69 16.37
C LEU A 40 7.90 -6.22 16.35
N ILE A 41 7.61 -6.86 17.47
CA ILE A 41 7.61 -8.31 17.57
C ILE A 41 6.17 -8.79 17.64
N LEU A 42 5.76 -9.59 16.66
CA LEU A 42 4.49 -10.32 16.67
C LEU A 42 4.67 -11.66 17.36
N THR A 43 3.68 -12.10 18.14
CA THR A 43 3.63 -13.50 18.56
C THR A 43 3.26 -14.38 17.37
N LYS A 44 3.46 -15.68 17.50
CA LYS A 44 3.09 -16.66 16.48
C LYS A 44 1.60 -16.60 16.16
N GLU A 45 0.76 -16.53 17.19
CA GLU A 45 -0.70 -16.46 17.08
C GLU A 45 -1.16 -15.19 16.36
N GLU A 46 -0.59 -14.04 16.72
CA GLU A 46 -0.90 -12.76 16.06
C GLU A 46 -0.50 -12.79 14.57
N ASN A 47 0.66 -13.37 14.24
CA ASN A 47 1.11 -13.56 12.87
C ASN A 47 0.16 -14.47 12.09
N GLU A 48 -0.20 -15.63 12.63
CA GLU A 48 -1.13 -16.57 11.98
C GLU A 48 -2.51 -15.94 11.76
N GLU A 49 -3.01 -15.18 12.74
CA GLU A 49 -4.29 -14.48 12.62
C GLU A 49 -4.26 -13.41 11.51
N VAL A 50 -3.24 -12.55 11.50
CA VAL A 50 -3.11 -11.50 10.47
C VAL A 50 -2.97 -12.13 9.08
N ILE A 51 -2.19 -13.17 8.92
CA ILE A 51 -2.08 -13.92 7.64
C ILE A 51 -3.45 -14.44 7.21
N ARG A 52 -4.20 -15.10 8.10
CA ARG A 52 -5.53 -15.64 7.80
C ARG A 52 -6.52 -14.55 7.39
N LEU A 53 -6.55 -13.42 8.12
CA LEU A 53 -7.41 -12.30 7.82
C LEU A 53 -7.03 -11.64 6.50
N THR A 54 -5.75 -11.42 6.26
CA THR A 54 -5.22 -10.84 5.02
C THR A 54 -5.63 -11.66 3.79
N LYS A 55 -5.49 -12.99 3.84
CA LYS A 55 -5.91 -13.88 2.74
C LYS A 55 -7.42 -13.82 2.48
N LYS A 56 -8.24 -13.75 3.52
CA LYS A 56 -9.69 -13.62 3.38
C LYS A 56 -10.08 -12.27 2.74
N LEU A 57 -9.53 -11.17 3.24
CA LEU A 57 -9.72 -9.84 2.68
C LEU A 57 -9.31 -9.78 1.21
N ASP A 58 -8.17 -10.39 0.86
CA ASP A 58 -7.67 -10.41 -0.51
C ASP A 58 -8.59 -11.18 -1.45
N ASN A 59 -9.09 -12.33 -1.00
CA ASN A 59 -10.03 -13.13 -1.81
C ASN A 59 -11.35 -12.37 -2.06
N GLU A 60 -11.94 -11.77 -1.02
CA GLU A 60 -13.15 -10.94 -1.16
C GLU A 60 -12.90 -9.75 -2.10
N THR A 61 -11.76 -9.07 -1.95
CA THR A 61 -11.37 -7.93 -2.80
C THR A 61 -11.23 -8.33 -4.25
N ARG A 62 -10.55 -9.45 -4.54
CA ARG A 62 -10.31 -9.94 -5.91
C ARG A 62 -11.63 -10.28 -6.63
N ILE A 63 -12.55 -10.92 -5.92
CA ILE A 63 -13.88 -11.25 -6.49
C ILE A 63 -14.66 -9.97 -6.77
N ALA A 64 -14.63 -9.02 -5.82
CA ALA A 64 -15.30 -7.74 -5.96
C ALA A 64 -14.76 -6.92 -7.15
N GLU A 65 -13.42 -6.83 -7.32
CA GLU A 65 -12.79 -6.13 -8.45
C GLU A 65 -13.24 -6.69 -9.80
N LYS A 66 -13.28 -8.02 -9.93
CA LYS A 66 -13.76 -8.69 -11.16
C LYS A 66 -15.21 -8.34 -11.46
N TYR A 67 -16.07 -8.36 -10.46
CA TYR A 67 -17.49 -8.01 -10.63
C TYR A 67 -17.67 -6.54 -10.96
N LEU A 68 -16.98 -5.64 -10.27
CA LEU A 68 -17.05 -4.19 -10.51
C LEU A 68 -16.57 -3.83 -11.92
N ASN A 69 -15.56 -4.53 -12.43
CA ASN A 69 -15.06 -4.34 -13.79
C ASN A 69 -16.13 -4.61 -14.86
N GLN A 70 -17.09 -5.50 -14.58
CA GLN A 70 -18.20 -5.82 -15.46
C GLN A 70 -19.45 -4.96 -15.19
N ASN A 71 -19.48 -4.22 -14.07
CA ASN A 71 -20.66 -3.51 -13.58
C ASN A 71 -20.39 -2.03 -13.31
N ILE A 72 -20.13 -1.26 -14.39
CA ILE A 72 -19.74 0.16 -14.33
C ILE A 72 -20.73 1.04 -13.53
N ARG A 73 -22.02 0.69 -13.50
CA ARG A 73 -23.03 1.44 -12.73
C ARG A 73 -22.70 1.40 -11.23
N ILE A 74 -22.25 0.24 -10.73
CA ILE A 74 -21.87 0.05 -9.34
C ILE A 74 -20.52 0.74 -9.09
N ALA A 75 -19.53 0.55 -9.99
CA ALA A 75 -18.23 1.17 -9.90
C ALA A 75 -18.27 2.71 -9.79
N LYS A 76 -19.30 3.38 -10.34
CA LYS A 76 -19.50 4.83 -10.19
C LYS A 76 -19.64 5.30 -8.73
N LYS A 77 -20.10 4.43 -7.81
CA LYS A 77 -20.22 4.74 -6.37
C LYS A 77 -18.85 4.92 -5.69
N LEU A 78 -17.78 4.42 -6.31
CA LEU A 78 -16.41 4.52 -5.80
C LEU A 78 -15.78 5.92 -5.96
N ALA A 79 -16.49 6.87 -6.59
CA ALA A 79 -15.97 8.20 -6.93
C ALA A 79 -14.65 8.18 -7.71
N LEU A 80 -14.45 7.18 -8.58
CA LEU A 80 -13.32 7.12 -9.48
C LEU A 80 -13.27 8.36 -10.37
N PRO A 81 -12.08 8.90 -10.68
CA PRO A 81 -11.95 9.98 -11.64
C PRO A 81 -12.62 9.64 -12.97
N LYS A 82 -13.32 10.61 -13.58
CA LYS A 82 -14.08 10.41 -14.82
C LYS A 82 -13.24 9.76 -15.93
N LYS A 83 -12.00 10.21 -16.10
CA LYS A 83 -11.07 9.63 -17.09
C LYS A 83 -10.78 8.15 -16.85
N ILE A 84 -10.75 7.67 -15.60
CA ILE A 84 -10.60 6.26 -15.27
C ILE A 84 -11.87 5.50 -15.59
N LEU A 85 -13.05 6.03 -15.21
CA LEU A 85 -14.34 5.42 -15.52
C LEU A 85 -14.53 5.19 -17.02
N GLU A 86 -14.01 6.08 -17.87
CA GLU A 86 -14.06 5.97 -19.33
C GLU A 86 -13.16 4.84 -19.88
N GLN A 87 -12.19 4.36 -19.09
CA GLN A 87 -11.30 3.27 -19.47
C GLN A 87 -11.82 1.89 -19.05
N ILE A 88 -12.75 1.81 -18.10
CA ILE A 88 -13.27 0.51 -17.61
C ILE A 88 -13.71 -0.43 -18.73
N PRO A 89 -14.44 0.02 -19.79
CA PRO A 89 -14.78 -0.86 -20.88
C PRO A 89 -13.58 -1.49 -21.61
N LYS A 90 -12.42 -0.85 -21.57
CA LYS A 90 -11.18 -1.38 -22.19
C LYS A 90 -10.52 -2.48 -21.34
N MET A 91 -10.85 -2.54 -20.04
CA MET A 91 -10.33 -3.55 -19.11
C MET A 91 -11.14 -4.85 -19.08
N GLN A 92 -12.14 -5.02 -19.97
CA GLN A 92 -13.03 -6.18 -19.96
C GLN A 92 -12.30 -7.52 -20.18
N ASN A 93 -11.15 -7.49 -20.86
CA ASN A 93 -10.32 -8.67 -21.12
C ASN A 93 -9.22 -8.87 -20.07
N TYR A 94 -9.38 -8.28 -18.87
CA TYR A 94 -8.43 -8.48 -17.80
C TYR A 94 -8.26 -9.98 -17.47
N ASP A 95 -7.01 -10.42 -17.45
CA ASP A 95 -6.60 -11.77 -17.11
C ASP A 95 -5.62 -11.73 -15.92
N ASP A 96 -6.08 -12.21 -14.76
CA ASP A 96 -5.27 -12.26 -13.55
C ASP A 96 -4.08 -13.22 -13.66
N LYS A 97 -4.15 -14.22 -14.55
CA LYS A 97 -3.03 -15.13 -14.81
C LYS A 97 -1.86 -14.47 -15.52
N LYS A 98 -2.12 -13.40 -16.27
CA LYS A 98 -1.08 -12.66 -17.02
C LYS A 98 -0.44 -11.53 -16.23
N ASN A 99 -1.11 -11.03 -15.21
CA ASN A 99 -0.65 -9.89 -14.42
C ASN A 99 -0.18 -10.36 -13.04
N ILE A 100 0.55 -9.50 -12.34
CA ILE A 100 0.95 -9.72 -10.96
C ILE A 100 0.08 -8.83 -10.08
N ARG A 101 -0.60 -9.44 -9.11
CA ARG A 101 -1.45 -8.75 -8.15
C ARG A 101 -0.74 -8.59 -6.81
N LEU A 102 -0.50 -7.35 -6.43
CA LEU A 102 0.17 -6.94 -5.20
C LEU A 102 -0.78 -6.04 -4.40
N MET A 103 -1.10 -6.41 -3.16
CA MET A 103 -1.93 -5.64 -2.25
C MET A 103 -1.24 -5.45 -0.91
N ARG A 104 -1.59 -4.38 -0.15
CA ARG A 104 -1.20 -4.20 1.24
C ARG A 104 -2.41 -3.75 2.05
N TYR A 105 -2.79 -4.57 3.03
CA TYR A 105 -3.89 -4.32 3.94
C TYR A 105 -3.35 -3.69 5.21
N ASP A 106 -3.81 -2.49 5.55
CA ASP A 106 -3.28 -1.72 6.68
C ASP A 106 -4.10 -2.00 7.94
N PHE A 107 -3.54 -2.85 8.82
CA PHE A 107 -4.11 -3.28 10.09
C PHE A 107 -3.69 -2.36 11.23
N HIS A 108 -4.60 -2.18 12.18
CA HIS A 108 -4.31 -1.52 13.44
C HIS A 108 -4.79 -2.39 14.60
N PRO A 109 -4.00 -2.52 15.69
CA PRO A 109 -4.49 -3.18 16.89
C PRO A 109 -5.56 -2.30 17.55
N ASP A 110 -6.68 -2.92 17.93
CA ASP A 110 -7.82 -2.26 18.58
C ASP A 110 -8.05 -2.86 19.96
N ILE A 111 -8.37 -2.02 20.95
CA ILE A 111 -8.55 -2.44 22.35
C ILE A 111 -9.68 -3.46 22.48
N ASN A 112 -10.74 -3.35 21.66
CA ASN A 112 -11.97 -4.12 21.83
C ASN A 112 -12.09 -5.30 20.84
N LYS A 113 -11.47 -5.18 19.66
CA LYS A 113 -11.69 -6.10 18.54
C LYS A 113 -10.47 -6.94 18.15
N GLY A 114 -9.32 -6.72 18.80
CA GLY A 114 -8.05 -7.30 18.39
C GLY A 114 -7.45 -6.56 17.20
N TRP A 115 -8.03 -6.72 16.01
CA TRP A 115 -7.58 -6.05 14.79
C TRP A 115 -8.70 -5.31 14.08
N VAL A 116 -8.38 -4.17 13.49
CA VAL A 116 -9.19 -3.45 12.49
C VAL A 116 -8.34 -3.16 11.27
N VAL A 117 -8.99 -3.11 10.10
CA VAL A 117 -8.36 -2.69 8.84
C VAL A 117 -8.91 -1.34 8.45
N THR A 118 -8.06 -0.41 8.06
CA THR A 118 -8.48 0.95 7.73
C THR A 118 -8.52 1.24 6.25
N GLU A 119 -7.76 0.50 5.46
CA GLU A 119 -7.69 0.62 4.00
C GLU A 119 -6.92 -0.55 3.39
N VAL A 120 -7.02 -0.70 2.08
CA VAL A 120 -6.12 -1.48 1.26
C VAL A 120 -5.36 -0.54 0.30
N ASN A 121 -4.05 -0.66 0.27
CA ASN A 121 -3.20 -0.05 -0.74
C ASN A 121 -3.05 -1.04 -1.89
N SER A 122 -3.81 -0.85 -2.95
CA SER A 122 -3.94 -1.81 -4.05
C SER A 122 -3.40 -1.30 -5.37
N ASP A 123 -3.30 0.02 -5.54
CA ASP A 123 -2.75 0.59 -6.79
C ASP A 123 -1.22 0.55 -6.81
N VAL A 124 -0.57 1.19 -5.84
CA VAL A 124 0.89 1.28 -5.73
C VAL A 124 1.33 1.20 -4.26
N PRO A 125 1.21 0.04 -3.60
CA PRO A 125 1.73 -0.12 -2.25
C PRO A 125 3.25 0.06 -2.23
N GLY A 126 3.77 0.83 -1.26
CA GLY A 126 5.20 1.04 -1.05
C GLY A 126 5.73 0.32 0.18
N GLY A 127 7.02 0.52 0.54
CA GLY A 127 7.64 -0.06 1.73
C GLY A 127 8.38 -1.38 1.46
N PHE A 128 8.90 -1.59 0.25
CA PHE A 128 9.47 -2.88 -0.17
C PHE A 128 10.81 -3.19 0.48
N ALA A 129 11.70 -2.21 0.56
CA ALA A 129 12.99 -2.35 1.22
C ALA A 129 12.82 -2.50 2.73
N GLU A 130 11.93 -1.68 3.30
CA GLU A 130 11.59 -1.67 4.72
C GLU A 130 11.00 -3.00 5.20
N SER A 131 10.21 -3.65 4.36
CA SER A 131 9.59 -4.96 4.67
C SER A 131 10.50 -6.17 4.38
N SER A 132 11.71 -5.93 3.85
CA SER A 132 12.63 -6.99 3.45
C SER A 132 13.96 -6.91 4.20
N LEU A 133 14.60 -5.74 4.17
CA LEU A 133 15.97 -5.56 4.65
C LEU A 133 16.02 -5.03 6.09
N LEU A 134 15.11 -4.14 6.48
CA LEU A 134 15.09 -3.64 7.87
C LEU A 134 14.83 -4.75 8.90
N PRO A 135 13.92 -5.72 8.69
CA PRO A 135 13.75 -6.85 9.62
C PRO A 135 15.01 -7.68 9.76
N GLU A 136 15.73 -7.96 8.67
CA GLU A 136 16.98 -8.69 8.70
C GLU A 136 18.05 -7.93 9.50
N LEU A 137 18.21 -6.64 9.22
CA LEU A 137 19.16 -5.76 9.92
C LEU A 137 18.83 -5.65 11.41
N ALA A 138 17.55 -5.47 11.75
CA ALA A 138 17.08 -5.38 13.13
C ALA A 138 17.36 -6.68 13.91
N ARG A 139 17.03 -7.85 13.31
CA ARG A 139 17.30 -9.17 13.90
C ARG A 139 18.79 -9.37 14.21
N LYS A 140 19.66 -9.00 13.28
CA LYS A 140 21.12 -9.08 13.45
C LYS A 140 21.60 -8.13 14.56
N THR A 141 21.06 -6.89 14.60
CA THR A 141 21.46 -5.87 15.57
C THR A 141 21.03 -6.21 16.99
N ILE A 142 19.78 -6.73 17.14
CA ILE A 142 19.25 -7.22 18.43
C ILE A 142 19.95 -8.51 18.86
N ASN A 143 20.53 -9.26 17.90
CA ASN A 143 21.20 -10.54 18.13
C ASN A 143 20.28 -11.61 18.75
N ASN A 144 19.10 -11.79 18.17
CA ASN A 144 18.14 -12.79 18.62
C ASN A 144 17.78 -13.76 17.48
N SER A 145 18.26 -15.01 17.57
CA SER A 145 18.06 -16.06 16.59
C SER A 145 16.66 -16.70 16.65
N GLU A 146 15.92 -16.48 17.74
CA GLU A 146 14.54 -16.99 17.92
C GLU A 146 13.51 -16.14 17.17
N LEU A 147 13.93 -15.01 16.62
CA LEU A 147 13.07 -14.16 15.79
C LEU A 147 13.26 -14.48 14.31
N GLU A 148 12.16 -14.48 13.58
CA GLU A 148 12.14 -14.65 12.12
C GLU A 148 11.40 -13.48 11.44
N PHE A 149 11.43 -13.44 10.12
CA PHE A 149 10.70 -12.48 9.29
C PHE A 149 10.40 -13.07 7.92
N ILE A 150 9.43 -12.47 7.23
CA ILE A 150 9.07 -12.83 5.86
C ILE A 150 9.56 -11.69 4.96
N SER A 151 10.45 -12.00 4.02
CA SER A 151 11.01 -11.03 3.08
C SER A 151 10.06 -10.79 1.91
N PHE A 152 9.47 -9.60 1.83
CA PHE A 152 8.63 -9.19 0.71
C PHE A 152 9.38 -9.31 -0.64
N GLY A 153 10.64 -8.86 -0.68
CA GLY A 153 11.42 -8.85 -1.92
C GLY A 153 11.66 -10.24 -2.49
N GLU A 154 11.84 -11.26 -1.64
CA GLU A 154 11.98 -12.66 -2.08
C GLU A 154 10.67 -13.17 -2.69
N ARG A 155 9.54 -12.94 -2.02
CA ARG A 155 8.22 -13.32 -2.52
C ARG A 155 7.86 -12.64 -3.84
N MET A 156 8.23 -11.37 -4.01
CA MET A 156 8.01 -10.65 -5.26
C MET A 156 8.88 -11.19 -6.40
N VAL A 157 10.14 -11.50 -6.13
CA VAL A 157 11.03 -12.14 -7.11
C VAL A 157 10.48 -13.50 -7.55
N GLU A 158 10.02 -14.34 -6.61
CA GLU A 158 9.38 -15.63 -6.90
C GLU A 158 8.17 -15.46 -7.83
N ALA A 159 7.30 -14.49 -7.53
CA ALA A 159 6.11 -14.21 -8.35
C ALA A 159 6.48 -13.76 -9.78
N ILE A 160 7.44 -12.85 -9.92
CA ILE A 160 7.93 -12.38 -11.22
C ILE A 160 8.59 -13.53 -11.99
N ASN A 161 9.43 -14.34 -11.34
CA ASN A 161 10.07 -15.50 -11.95
C ASN A 161 9.04 -16.51 -12.49
N THR A 162 7.95 -16.71 -11.76
CA THR A 162 6.85 -17.58 -12.19
C THR A 162 6.14 -17.05 -13.44
N LYS A 163 5.96 -15.71 -13.55
CA LYS A 163 5.27 -15.08 -14.68
C LYS A 163 6.16 -14.98 -15.92
N LEU A 164 7.45 -14.68 -15.77
CA LEU A 164 8.37 -14.36 -16.86
C LEU A 164 9.42 -15.44 -17.15
N ASN A 165 9.37 -16.59 -16.48
CA ASN A 165 10.33 -17.69 -16.66
C ASN A 165 11.81 -17.25 -16.57
N LYS A 166 12.11 -16.33 -15.66
CA LYS A 166 13.45 -15.77 -15.36
C LYS A 166 14.13 -15.06 -16.55
N LYS A 167 13.38 -14.53 -17.49
CA LYS A 167 13.90 -13.76 -18.64
C LYS A 167 12.96 -12.61 -18.99
N GLY A 168 13.51 -11.54 -19.50
CA GLY A 168 12.75 -10.44 -20.07
C GLY A 168 13.24 -9.07 -19.64
N THR A 169 12.61 -8.07 -20.23
CA THR A 169 12.82 -6.66 -19.94
C THR A 169 11.70 -6.13 -19.06
N ILE A 170 12.06 -5.60 -17.91
CA ILE A 170 11.15 -5.04 -16.90
C ILE A 170 11.36 -3.53 -16.82
N MET A 171 10.30 -2.77 -16.98
CA MET A 171 10.36 -1.33 -16.73
C MET A 171 9.82 -0.99 -15.36
N MET A 172 10.68 -0.39 -14.53
CA MET A 172 10.37 0.13 -13.19
C MET A 172 9.87 1.56 -13.33
N VAL A 173 8.54 1.72 -13.36
CA VAL A 173 7.87 2.99 -13.66
C VAL A 173 7.58 3.76 -12.38
N HIS A 174 8.14 4.95 -12.23
CA HIS A 174 7.98 5.80 -11.06
C HIS A 174 7.99 7.29 -11.41
N CYS A 175 7.61 8.14 -10.48
CA CYS A 175 7.78 9.59 -10.60
C CYS A 175 9.25 9.92 -10.38
N THR A 176 9.98 10.22 -11.46
CA THR A 176 11.45 10.36 -11.43
C THR A 176 11.96 11.57 -10.63
N CYS A 177 11.08 12.48 -10.25
CA CYS A 177 11.39 13.64 -9.40
C CYS A 177 11.30 13.33 -7.89
N PHE A 178 10.81 12.15 -7.47
CA PHE A 178 10.72 11.76 -6.07
C PHE A 178 11.74 10.67 -5.74
N SER A 179 12.62 10.96 -4.75
CA SER A 179 13.63 10.01 -4.25
C SER A 179 13.02 8.77 -3.62
N ASP A 180 11.90 8.94 -2.91
CA ASP A 180 11.18 7.86 -2.23
C ASP A 180 10.62 6.84 -3.23
N ASP A 181 10.01 7.32 -4.33
CA ASP A 181 9.56 6.46 -5.41
C ASP A 181 10.74 5.72 -6.06
N ARG A 182 11.87 6.42 -6.24
CA ARG A 182 13.08 5.84 -6.80
C ARG A 182 13.66 4.76 -5.88
N GLN A 183 13.70 4.98 -4.58
CA GLN A 183 14.14 4.03 -3.56
C GLN A 183 13.41 2.69 -3.70
N VAL A 184 12.08 2.73 -3.71
CA VAL A 184 11.22 1.53 -3.83
C VAL A 184 11.54 0.75 -5.11
N MET A 185 11.64 1.46 -6.24
CA MET A 185 11.90 0.84 -7.54
C MET A 185 13.34 0.36 -7.69
N GLN A 186 14.32 1.10 -7.14
CA GLN A 186 15.72 0.72 -7.18
C GLN A 186 15.98 -0.57 -6.41
N TYR A 187 15.42 -0.70 -5.20
CA TYR A 187 15.52 -1.93 -4.41
C TYR A 187 15.04 -3.16 -5.19
N MET A 188 13.81 -3.11 -5.75
CA MET A 188 13.28 -4.23 -6.53
C MET A 188 14.07 -4.49 -7.82
N GLY A 189 14.42 -3.41 -8.54
CA GLY A 189 15.17 -3.53 -9.78
C GLY A 189 16.55 -4.15 -9.59
N ASP A 190 17.26 -3.80 -8.51
CA ASP A 190 18.58 -4.36 -8.22
C ASP A 190 18.50 -5.86 -7.84
N ARG A 191 17.44 -6.27 -7.14
CA ARG A 191 17.18 -7.70 -6.92
C ARG A 191 16.90 -8.45 -8.21
N LEU A 192 16.03 -7.90 -9.06
CA LEU A 192 15.68 -8.52 -10.35
C LEU A 192 16.85 -8.56 -11.33
N LYS A 193 17.77 -7.57 -11.30
CA LYS A 193 19.03 -7.63 -12.07
C LYS A 193 19.89 -8.80 -11.65
N LYS A 194 19.95 -9.13 -10.34
CA LYS A 194 20.69 -10.30 -9.84
C LYS A 194 20.08 -11.62 -10.34
N GLU A 195 18.77 -11.64 -10.62
CA GLU A 195 18.08 -12.78 -11.24
C GLU A 195 18.28 -12.86 -12.77
N GLY A 196 18.92 -11.87 -13.36
CA GLY A 196 19.25 -11.85 -14.80
C GLY A 196 18.27 -11.09 -15.69
N TYR A 197 17.31 -10.35 -15.10
CA TYR A 197 16.41 -9.49 -15.88
C TYR A 197 17.11 -8.22 -16.40
N ASN A 198 16.71 -7.77 -17.57
CA ASN A 198 17.04 -6.44 -18.07
C ASN A 198 16.10 -5.42 -17.40
N ILE A 199 16.65 -4.48 -16.62
CA ILE A 199 15.87 -3.51 -15.85
C ILE A 199 16.07 -2.11 -16.39
N ILE A 200 14.94 -1.48 -16.74
CA ILE A 200 14.88 -0.08 -17.19
C ILE A 200 14.13 0.73 -16.13
N TYR A 201 14.67 1.87 -15.74
CA TYR A 201 13.99 2.81 -14.83
C TYR A 201 13.51 4.02 -15.60
N GLY A 202 12.25 4.43 -15.39
CA GLY A 202 11.74 5.60 -16.08
C GLY A 202 10.38 6.08 -15.61
N ALA A 203 9.97 7.21 -16.16
CA ALA A 203 8.65 7.79 -15.93
C ALA A 203 7.58 7.07 -16.78
N ALA A 204 6.33 7.25 -16.41
CA ALA A 204 5.21 6.62 -17.07
C ALA A 204 5.06 6.99 -18.55
N ASP A 205 5.52 8.19 -18.95
CA ASP A 205 5.47 8.64 -20.34
C ASP A 205 6.65 8.20 -21.19
N HIS A 206 7.58 7.43 -20.64
CA HIS A 206 8.63 6.73 -21.37
C HIS A 206 8.17 5.40 -21.96
N ILE A 207 6.88 5.06 -21.84
CA ILE A 207 6.27 3.89 -22.47
C ILE A 207 5.41 4.33 -23.66
N ASN A 208 5.59 3.64 -24.78
CA ASN A 208 4.69 3.72 -25.93
C ASN A 208 3.95 2.39 -26.09
N PHE A 209 2.66 2.46 -26.37
CA PHE A 209 1.81 1.28 -26.59
C PHE A 209 1.49 1.15 -28.09
N LYS A 210 1.79 -0.02 -28.63
CA LYS A 210 1.49 -0.35 -30.02
C LYS A 210 0.90 -1.76 -30.08
N GLU A 211 -0.28 -1.90 -30.68
CA GLU A 211 -0.98 -3.20 -30.86
C GLU A 211 -1.14 -3.97 -29.53
N GLY A 212 -1.43 -3.23 -28.44
CA GLY A 212 -1.58 -3.79 -27.10
C GLY A 212 -0.27 -4.18 -26.40
N GLN A 213 0.88 -3.97 -27.02
CA GLN A 213 2.21 -4.25 -26.48
C GLN A 213 2.89 -2.96 -26.01
N ALA A 214 3.57 -3.02 -24.86
CA ALA A 214 4.35 -1.90 -24.34
C ALA A 214 5.80 -1.92 -24.82
N TYR A 215 6.32 -0.74 -25.14
CA TYR A 215 7.71 -0.52 -25.56
C TYR A 215 8.32 0.65 -24.79
N CYS A 216 9.54 0.48 -24.31
CA CYS A 216 10.33 1.60 -23.82
C CYS A 216 10.79 2.49 -24.98
N ILE A 217 10.72 3.82 -24.80
CA ILE A 217 11.13 4.81 -25.81
C ILE A 217 12.29 5.71 -25.32
N LEU A 218 12.97 5.31 -24.25
CA LEU A 218 14.18 5.99 -23.81
C LEU A 218 15.32 5.78 -24.83
N ASP A 219 16.15 6.79 -25.00
CA ASP A 219 17.38 6.77 -25.82
C ASP A 219 17.16 6.33 -27.27
N ASN A 220 15.96 6.61 -27.82
CA ASN A 220 15.53 6.20 -29.17
C ASN A 220 15.51 4.66 -29.38
N ASN A 221 15.72 3.87 -28.37
CA ASN A 221 15.56 2.42 -28.40
C ASN A 221 14.08 2.07 -28.23
N LYS A 222 13.55 1.25 -29.14
CA LYS A 222 12.20 0.70 -29.01
C LYS A 222 12.30 -0.71 -28.43
N GLU A 223 12.61 -0.80 -27.15
CA GLU A 223 12.72 -2.10 -26.49
C GLU A 223 11.35 -2.59 -26.04
N LYS A 224 10.99 -3.81 -26.43
CA LYS A 224 9.76 -4.47 -26.00
C LYS A 224 9.84 -4.77 -24.52
N LEU A 225 8.75 -4.46 -23.79
CA LEU A 225 8.64 -4.75 -22.37
C LEU A 225 7.87 -6.05 -22.13
N ASP A 226 8.38 -6.87 -21.23
CA ASP A 226 7.72 -8.09 -20.77
C ASP A 226 6.93 -7.86 -19.48
N LEU A 227 7.36 -6.89 -18.64
CA LEU A 227 6.64 -6.45 -17.44
C LEU A 227 6.73 -4.93 -17.26
N ILE A 228 5.59 -4.31 -16.95
CA ILE A 228 5.52 -2.95 -16.42
C ILE A 228 5.33 -3.04 -14.90
N PHE A 229 6.35 -2.73 -14.12
CA PHE A 229 6.23 -2.58 -12.68
C PHE A 229 5.96 -1.12 -12.37
N ARG A 230 4.68 -0.81 -12.06
CA ARG A 230 4.21 0.57 -11.94
C ARG A 230 4.16 1.02 -10.48
N PHE A 231 4.81 2.16 -10.18
CA PHE A 231 4.75 2.85 -8.90
C PHE A 231 4.21 4.29 -9.03
N THR A 232 3.72 4.66 -10.23
CA THR A 232 3.01 5.93 -10.45
C THR A 232 1.51 5.71 -10.25
N PRO A 233 0.86 6.40 -9.29
CA PRO A 233 -0.57 6.27 -9.03
C PRO A 233 -1.43 6.54 -10.26
N LEU A 234 -2.50 5.76 -10.45
CA LEU A 234 -3.41 5.94 -11.60
C LEU A 234 -4.06 7.32 -11.63
N GLU A 235 -4.44 7.87 -10.48
CA GLU A 235 -5.03 9.21 -10.39
C GLU A 235 -4.03 10.34 -10.73
N TRP A 236 -2.73 10.08 -10.65
CA TRP A 236 -1.70 11.00 -11.14
C TRP A 236 -1.44 10.81 -12.63
N LEU A 237 -1.39 9.55 -13.05
CA LEU A 237 -1.14 9.16 -14.43
C LEU A 237 -2.11 9.83 -15.40
N ILE A 238 -3.40 9.88 -15.07
CA ILE A 238 -4.45 10.49 -15.89
C ILE A 238 -4.39 12.03 -15.98
N GLN A 239 -3.51 12.70 -15.23
CA GLN A 239 -3.28 14.14 -15.39
C GLN A 239 -2.47 14.45 -16.64
N MET A 240 -1.73 13.49 -17.17
CA MET A 240 -1.00 13.60 -18.44
C MET A 240 -1.98 13.60 -19.64
N LYS A 241 -1.44 13.83 -20.84
CA LYS A 241 -2.20 13.69 -22.10
C LYS A 241 -2.64 12.24 -22.32
N PRO A 242 -3.88 11.95 -22.78
CA PRO A 242 -4.41 10.58 -22.90
C PRO A 242 -3.48 9.59 -23.60
N ARG A 243 -2.85 9.98 -24.70
CA ARG A 243 -1.89 9.12 -25.45
C ARG A 243 -0.70 8.61 -24.64
N ARG A 244 -0.46 9.18 -23.43
CA ARG A 244 0.64 8.79 -22.55
C ARG A 244 0.24 7.75 -21.51
N TRP A 245 -1.05 7.53 -21.29
CA TRP A 245 -1.53 6.66 -20.21
C TRP A 245 -2.67 5.71 -20.60
N ASP A 246 -3.40 5.95 -21.66
CA ASP A 246 -4.57 5.13 -22.02
C ASP A 246 -4.21 3.67 -22.31
N GLY A 247 -3.01 3.43 -22.84
CA GLY A 247 -2.49 2.10 -23.11
C GLY A 247 -2.28 1.23 -21.87
N TYR A 248 -2.10 1.82 -20.69
CA TYR A 248 -1.99 1.06 -19.44
C TYR A 248 -3.26 0.25 -19.12
N PHE A 249 -4.43 0.70 -19.59
CA PHE A 249 -5.73 0.07 -19.30
C PHE A 249 -6.09 -1.10 -20.22
N ASN A 250 -5.44 -1.23 -21.37
CA ASN A 250 -5.73 -2.28 -22.36
C ASN A 250 -4.49 -3.02 -22.86
N CYS A 251 -3.37 -2.85 -22.18
CA CYS A 251 -2.11 -3.48 -22.53
C CYS A 251 -2.14 -4.99 -22.27
N MET A 252 -1.56 -5.76 -23.18
CA MET A 252 -1.35 -7.19 -23.05
C MET A 252 -0.02 -7.53 -22.36
N THR A 253 0.90 -6.55 -22.23
CA THR A 253 2.12 -6.69 -21.45
C THR A 253 1.77 -6.90 -19.98
N CYS A 254 2.42 -7.87 -19.35
CA CYS A 254 2.25 -8.10 -17.91
C CYS A 254 2.44 -6.79 -17.11
N SER A 255 1.60 -6.55 -16.12
CA SER A 255 1.73 -5.39 -15.24
C SER A 255 1.57 -5.76 -13.77
N CYS A 256 2.27 -5.04 -12.92
CA CYS A 256 2.15 -5.02 -11.48
C CYS A 256 1.97 -3.56 -11.00
N ASN A 257 0.84 -3.11 -10.45
CA ASN A 257 -0.47 -3.76 -10.54
C ASN A 257 -1.19 -3.39 -11.84
N HIS A 258 -2.07 -4.27 -12.29
CA HIS A 258 -3.02 -3.91 -13.35
C HIS A 258 -3.99 -2.82 -12.85
N PRO A 259 -4.46 -1.89 -13.73
CA PRO A 259 -5.38 -0.83 -13.34
C PRO A 259 -6.69 -1.27 -12.66
N ILE A 260 -7.09 -2.52 -12.77
CA ILE A 260 -8.28 -3.08 -12.05
C ILE A 260 -8.18 -2.88 -10.53
N ALA A 261 -6.98 -2.83 -9.98
CA ALA A 261 -6.73 -2.60 -8.57
C ALA A 261 -7.25 -1.25 -8.05
N ILE A 262 -7.57 -0.29 -8.93
CA ILE A 262 -8.10 1.03 -8.55
C ILE A 262 -9.46 0.94 -7.84
N TYR A 263 -10.24 -0.13 -8.05
CA TYR A 263 -11.54 -0.27 -7.40
C TYR A 263 -11.42 -0.35 -5.89
N ALA A 264 -10.50 -1.17 -5.39
CA ALA A 264 -10.27 -1.32 -3.95
C ALA A 264 -9.42 -0.17 -3.36
N GLN A 265 -8.63 0.53 -4.18
CA GLN A 265 -7.86 1.70 -3.74
C GLN A 265 -8.76 2.83 -3.26
N SER A 266 -9.98 2.95 -3.79
CA SER A 266 -10.94 3.94 -3.33
C SER A 266 -11.41 3.62 -1.91
N LYS A 267 -11.22 4.55 -0.97
CA LYS A 267 -11.77 4.41 0.39
C LYS A 267 -13.31 4.36 0.42
N ARG A 268 -13.97 4.59 -0.72
CA ARG A 268 -15.41 4.38 -0.91
C ARG A 268 -15.77 2.92 -1.25
N PHE A 269 -14.83 2.00 -1.22
CA PHE A 269 -15.08 0.58 -1.46
C PHE A 269 -16.25 0.01 -0.61
N PRO A 270 -16.46 0.40 0.65
CA PRO A 270 -17.64 -0.03 1.43
C PRO A 270 -18.99 0.33 0.82
N PHE A 271 -19.08 1.38 0.01
CA PHE A 271 -20.36 1.83 -0.55
C PHE A 271 -20.90 0.96 -1.70
N VAL A 272 -20.12 -0.01 -2.16
CA VAL A 272 -20.54 -0.99 -3.16
C VAL A 272 -20.87 -2.36 -2.56
N TRP A 273 -20.57 -2.62 -1.27
CA TRP A 273 -20.73 -3.94 -0.67
C TRP A 273 -22.15 -4.47 -0.69
N ASN A 274 -23.15 -3.61 -0.42
CA ASN A 274 -24.57 -4.01 -0.52
C ASN A 274 -24.96 -4.49 -1.93
N ASP A 275 -24.36 -3.89 -2.97
CA ASP A 275 -24.62 -4.32 -4.36
C ASP A 275 -23.90 -5.64 -4.67
N LEU A 276 -22.68 -5.83 -4.13
CA LEU A 276 -21.92 -7.08 -4.25
C LEU A 276 -22.65 -8.24 -3.57
N GLU A 277 -23.15 -8.02 -2.35
CA GLU A 277 -23.89 -9.05 -1.59
C GLU A 277 -25.22 -9.42 -2.25
N LYS A 278 -25.92 -8.47 -2.88
CA LYS A 278 -27.09 -8.77 -3.72
C LYS A 278 -26.75 -9.63 -4.94
N ALA A 279 -25.49 -9.61 -5.36
CA ALA A 279 -24.97 -10.49 -6.41
C ALA A 279 -24.31 -11.77 -5.85
N ASN A 280 -24.58 -12.14 -4.59
CA ASN A 280 -24.01 -13.28 -3.87
C ASN A 280 -22.49 -13.25 -3.73
N ILE A 281 -21.90 -12.07 -3.67
CA ILE A 281 -20.47 -11.87 -3.39
C ILE A 281 -20.33 -11.46 -1.93
N SER A 282 -19.76 -12.33 -1.10
CA SER A 282 -19.55 -12.05 0.34
C SER A 282 -18.52 -10.97 0.55
N MET A 283 -18.84 -10.05 1.47
CA MET A 283 -17.93 -9.02 2.01
C MET A 283 -17.84 -9.13 3.54
N GLU A 284 -18.02 -10.33 4.08
CA GLU A 284 -18.14 -10.60 5.52
C GLU A 284 -16.87 -10.20 6.29
N THR A 285 -15.70 -10.55 5.76
CA THR A 285 -14.43 -10.21 6.41
C THR A 285 -14.23 -8.69 6.42
N TRP A 286 -14.48 -8.02 5.30
CA TRP A 286 -14.41 -6.57 5.22
C TRP A 286 -15.38 -5.88 6.18
N ARG A 287 -16.62 -6.35 6.26
CA ARG A 287 -17.61 -5.77 7.20
C ARG A 287 -17.23 -5.92 8.66
N THR A 288 -16.58 -7.02 8.99
CA THR A 288 -16.10 -7.27 10.35
C THR A 288 -14.89 -6.40 10.69
N MET A 289 -13.96 -6.25 9.74
CA MET A 289 -12.65 -5.66 9.99
C MET A 289 -12.62 -4.14 9.78
N LEU A 290 -13.40 -3.60 8.81
CA LEU A 290 -13.41 -2.17 8.55
C LEU A 290 -14.39 -1.46 9.48
N PRO A 291 -14.01 -0.36 10.16
CA PRO A 291 -14.95 0.44 10.94
C PRO A 291 -16.07 1.00 10.06
N GLU A 292 -17.27 1.18 10.66
CA GLU A 292 -18.44 1.74 9.97
C GLU A 292 -18.04 2.96 9.13
N THR A 293 -18.38 2.90 7.86
CA THR A 293 -18.03 3.95 6.89
C THR A 293 -19.29 4.41 6.17
N ILE A 294 -19.57 5.71 6.21
CA ILE A 294 -20.78 6.34 5.69
C ILE A 294 -20.45 7.59 4.87
N GLU A 295 -21.44 8.07 4.12
CA GLU A 295 -21.34 9.35 3.44
C GLU A 295 -21.24 10.50 4.46
N VAL A 296 -20.49 11.55 4.09
CA VAL A 296 -20.32 12.73 4.97
C VAL A 296 -21.66 13.31 5.41
N ASN A 297 -22.62 13.35 4.50
CA ASN A 297 -23.96 13.93 4.78
C ASN A 297 -24.83 13.05 5.69
N GLU A 298 -24.46 11.78 5.90
CA GLU A 298 -25.19 10.84 6.77
C GLU A 298 -24.71 10.90 8.22
N VAL A 299 -23.63 11.64 8.51
CA VAL A 299 -23.11 11.77 9.86
C VAL A 299 -24.11 12.45 10.79
N GLY A 300 -24.72 13.56 10.35
CA GLY A 300 -25.71 14.29 11.14
C GLY A 300 -25.21 14.61 12.55
N GLN A 301 -25.92 14.11 13.57
CA GLN A 301 -25.54 14.23 14.99
C GLN A 301 -24.74 13.04 15.53
N LYS A 302 -24.41 12.04 14.70
CA LYS A 302 -23.62 10.88 15.11
C LYS A 302 -22.24 11.31 15.59
N GLN A 303 -21.80 10.78 16.73
CA GLN A 303 -20.50 11.09 17.32
C GLN A 303 -19.45 10.03 16.97
N GLY A 304 -18.18 10.39 17.11
CA GLY A 304 -17.05 9.48 16.95
C GLY A 304 -16.72 9.13 15.50
N PHE A 305 -17.09 9.96 14.54
CA PHE A 305 -16.65 9.84 13.15
C PHE A 305 -15.48 10.76 12.84
N ILE A 306 -14.55 10.25 12.06
CA ILE A 306 -13.46 11.01 11.45
C ILE A 306 -13.70 11.11 9.94
N TYR A 307 -13.22 12.18 9.33
CA TYR A 307 -13.30 12.37 7.88
C TYR A 307 -11.96 11.98 7.24
N LYS A 308 -12.05 11.28 6.12
CA LYS A 308 -10.90 10.85 5.31
C LYS A 308 -11.13 11.23 3.85
N PRO A 309 -10.12 11.75 3.12
CA PRO A 309 -10.24 11.95 1.68
C PRO A 309 -10.30 10.60 0.96
N VAL A 310 -11.07 10.52 -0.13
CA VAL A 310 -11.29 9.27 -0.89
C VAL A 310 -9.98 8.67 -1.39
N TYR A 311 -9.05 9.51 -1.86
CA TYR A 311 -7.74 9.13 -2.40
C TYR A 311 -6.56 9.68 -1.58
N GLY A 312 -6.76 10.01 -0.30
CA GLY A 312 -5.68 10.48 0.57
C GLY A 312 -4.64 9.38 0.81
N ARG A 313 -3.38 9.81 0.92
CA ARG A 313 -2.22 8.96 1.17
C ARG A 313 -1.56 9.35 2.47
N VAL A 314 -0.81 8.42 3.06
CA VAL A 314 0.07 8.68 4.23
C VAL A 314 -0.65 9.41 5.37
N GLY A 315 -1.92 9.06 5.67
CA GLY A 315 -2.68 9.66 6.76
C GLY A 315 -3.01 11.16 6.61
N GLU A 316 -2.78 11.74 5.42
CA GLU A 316 -3.04 13.14 5.16
C GLU A 316 -4.52 13.48 5.28
N ARG A 317 -4.80 14.67 5.84
CA ARG A 317 -6.14 15.26 5.92
C ARG A 317 -7.18 14.38 6.62
N ILE A 318 -6.75 13.53 7.57
CA ILE A 318 -7.61 12.76 8.46
C ILE A 318 -7.91 13.60 9.70
N THR A 319 -9.20 13.73 10.08
CA THR A 319 -9.64 14.58 11.19
C THR A 319 -9.54 13.89 12.56
N ILE A 320 -8.35 13.43 12.94
CA ILE A 320 -8.05 13.02 14.31
C ILE A 320 -7.53 14.26 15.04
N LYS A 321 -8.40 14.89 15.84
CA LYS A 321 -8.19 16.22 16.40
C LYS A 321 -6.87 16.36 17.18
N GLU A 322 -6.55 15.40 18.01
CA GLU A 322 -5.31 15.38 18.82
C GLU A 322 -4.02 15.19 17.99
N ALA A 323 -4.16 14.76 16.74
CA ALA A 323 -3.04 14.59 15.82
C ALA A 323 -2.96 15.72 14.77
N CYS A 324 -3.93 16.61 14.74
CA CYS A 324 -3.91 17.77 13.85
C CYS A 324 -3.12 18.91 14.48
N LYS A 325 -2.24 19.55 13.69
CA LYS A 325 -1.41 20.68 14.13
C LYS A 325 -2.07 22.01 13.82
N GLY A 326 -2.01 22.95 14.77
CA GLY A 326 -2.52 24.31 14.59
C GLY A 326 -3.97 24.35 14.10
N ASP A 327 -4.22 25.00 12.97
CA ASP A 327 -5.54 25.18 12.35
C ASP A 327 -5.89 24.08 11.32
N GLU A 328 -5.07 23.04 11.19
CA GLU A 328 -5.25 21.92 10.24
C GLU A 328 -6.65 21.30 10.33
N TYR A 329 -7.11 21.01 11.56
CA TYR A 329 -8.43 20.43 11.79
C TYR A 329 -9.55 21.31 11.20
N ILE A 330 -9.51 22.60 11.46
CA ILE A 330 -10.52 23.55 10.97
C ILE A 330 -10.49 23.65 9.44
N LYS A 331 -9.29 23.67 8.85
CA LYS A 331 -9.12 23.69 7.38
C LYS A 331 -9.73 22.45 6.74
N ILE A 332 -9.47 21.27 7.30
CA ILE A 332 -10.03 20.00 6.78
C ILE A 332 -11.56 20.02 6.91
N ILE A 333 -12.13 20.40 8.06
CA ILE A 333 -13.59 20.46 8.26
C ILE A 333 -14.24 21.41 7.26
N ASN A 334 -13.63 22.57 6.99
CA ASN A 334 -14.15 23.50 6.01
C ASN A 334 -14.10 22.94 4.58
N ASP A 335 -13.07 22.17 4.25
CA ASP A 335 -12.96 21.51 2.96
C ASP A 335 -13.97 20.36 2.81
N VAL A 336 -14.17 19.56 3.85
CA VAL A 336 -15.21 18.52 3.91
C VAL A 336 -16.60 19.11 3.64
N LYS A 337 -16.92 20.27 4.25
CA LYS A 337 -18.19 20.96 4.03
C LYS A 337 -18.35 21.44 2.58
N ARG A 338 -17.28 21.91 1.95
CA ARG A 338 -17.29 22.41 0.56
C ARG A 338 -17.31 21.29 -0.47
N HIS A 339 -16.64 20.18 -0.16
CA HIS A 339 -16.41 19.06 -1.09
C HIS A 339 -16.78 17.70 -0.49
N PRO A 340 -18.01 17.49 0.03
CA PRO A 340 -18.38 16.28 0.78
C PRO A 340 -18.17 15.00 -0.02
N LYS A 341 -18.30 15.02 -1.36
CA LYS A 341 -18.10 13.86 -2.23
C LYS A 341 -16.63 13.42 -2.37
N GLN A 342 -15.67 14.28 -2.00
CA GLN A 342 -14.25 13.95 -2.00
C GLN A 342 -13.80 13.33 -0.68
N TYR A 343 -14.71 13.22 0.28
CA TYR A 343 -14.47 12.66 1.61
C TYR A 343 -15.48 11.57 1.92
N LEU A 344 -15.15 10.81 2.93
CA LEU A 344 -16.06 9.87 3.61
C LEU A 344 -15.93 10.07 5.12
N ALA A 345 -16.93 9.59 5.86
CA ALA A 345 -16.88 9.54 7.31
C ALA A 345 -16.71 8.08 7.75
N GLN A 346 -15.73 7.83 8.60
CA GLN A 346 -15.46 6.51 9.16
C GLN A 346 -15.51 6.59 10.68
N LYS A 347 -16.14 5.57 11.30
CA LYS A 347 -16.17 5.45 12.75
C LYS A 347 -14.75 5.32 13.27
N ARG A 348 -14.40 6.15 14.24
CA ARG A 348 -13.11 6.06 14.90
C ARG A 348 -13.06 4.77 15.74
N PHE A 349 -11.98 4.06 15.67
CA PHE A 349 -11.66 2.91 16.51
C PHE A 349 -10.67 3.31 17.61
N ASP A 350 -10.59 2.50 18.67
CA ASP A 350 -9.72 2.73 19.80
C ASP A 350 -8.41 1.95 19.61
N SER A 351 -7.43 2.59 19.00
CA SER A 351 -6.12 1.98 18.76
C SER A 351 -5.46 1.55 20.08
N LEU A 352 -5.05 0.28 20.16
CA LEU A 352 -4.28 -0.24 21.30
C LEU A 352 -2.84 0.28 21.23
N PRO A 353 -2.42 1.16 22.16
CA PRO A 353 -1.06 1.66 22.17
C PRO A 353 -0.09 0.65 22.78
N LEU A 354 1.12 0.57 22.22
CA LEU A 354 2.24 -0.20 22.78
C LEU A 354 3.13 0.71 23.61
N LYS A 355 3.62 0.21 24.75
CA LYS A 355 4.56 0.95 25.62
C LYS A 355 5.99 0.72 25.16
N GLY A 356 6.73 1.82 24.95
CA GLY A 356 8.19 1.81 24.81
C GLY A 356 8.89 1.77 26.16
N ASP A 357 10.15 1.37 26.19
CA ASP A 357 11.00 1.43 27.38
C ASP A 357 11.44 2.86 27.74
N ASP A 358 11.21 3.82 26.83
CA ASP A 358 11.38 5.25 27.04
C ASP A 358 10.20 5.92 27.78
N GLY A 359 9.22 5.12 28.22
CA GLY A 359 8.04 5.58 28.94
C GLY A 359 6.94 6.17 28.03
N LYS A 360 7.15 6.23 26.72
CA LYS A 360 6.16 6.70 25.76
C LYS A 360 5.24 5.58 25.28
N THR A 361 4.13 5.97 24.70
CA THR A 361 3.19 5.05 24.04
C THR A 361 3.19 5.28 22.54
N TYR A 362 3.02 4.20 21.79
CA TYR A 362 3.11 4.20 20.33
C TYR A 362 1.92 3.49 19.71
N HIS A 363 1.32 4.11 18.72
CA HIS A 363 0.29 3.53 17.87
C HIS A 363 0.93 2.89 16.64
N VAL A 364 0.44 1.72 16.26
CA VAL A 364 1.01 0.92 15.16
C VAL A 364 0.04 0.86 13.99
N CYS A 365 0.56 0.98 12.78
CA CYS A 365 -0.05 0.51 11.54
C CYS A 365 0.79 -0.64 10.99
N LEU A 366 0.20 -1.82 10.86
CA LEU A 366 0.80 -3.03 10.32
C LEU A 366 0.24 -3.30 8.93
N GLY A 367 0.99 -2.96 7.90
CA GLY A 367 0.67 -3.28 6.52
C GLY A 367 1.04 -4.73 6.20
N SER A 368 0.05 -5.57 5.91
CA SER A 368 0.23 -6.96 5.52
C SER A 368 0.10 -7.10 4.02
N TYR A 369 1.15 -7.59 3.35
CA TYR A 369 1.15 -7.77 1.89
C TYR A 369 0.54 -9.09 1.48
N THR A 370 -0.12 -9.05 0.30
CA THR A 370 -0.36 -10.25 -0.50
C THR A 370 0.25 -10.08 -1.89
N ILE A 371 0.82 -11.16 -2.41
CA ILE A 371 1.22 -11.31 -3.80
C ILE A 371 0.49 -12.54 -4.34
N GLU A 372 -0.29 -12.38 -5.42
CA GLU A 372 -1.11 -13.45 -6.01
C GLU A 372 -2.07 -14.14 -5.00
N GLY A 373 -2.49 -13.43 -3.95
CA GLY A 373 -3.37 -13.95 -2.89
C GLY A 373 -2.65 -14.60 -1.71
N GLU A 374 -1.34 -14.82 -1.81
CA GLU A 374 -0.52 -15.37 -0.73
C GLU A 374 0.14 -14.27 0.10
N HIS A 375 0.24 -14.47 1.40
CA HIS A 375 0.90 -13.52 2.29
C HIS A 375 2.38 -13.37 1.96
N ALA A 376 2.86 -12.12 1.93
CA ALA A 376 4.19 -11.79 1.43
C ALA A 376 5.03 -10.90 2.37
N GLY A 377 4.68 -10.86 3.66
CA GLY A 377 5.45 -10.08 4.64
C GLY A 377 4.74 -8.82 5.12
N TYR A 378 5.45 -8.03 5.91
CA TYR A 378 4.90 -6.88 6.62
C TYR A 378 5.69 -5.61 6.37
N TYR A 379 4.96 -4.50 6.26
CA TYR A 379 5.46 -3.14 6.38
C TYR A 379 4.79 -2.49 7.57
N ALA A 380 5.52 -1.91 8.51
CA ALA A 380 4.90 -1.28 9.65
C ALA A 380 5.42 0.13 9.92
N ARG A 381 4.56 0.95 10.53
CA ARG A 381 4.88 2.30 10.98
C ARG A 381 4.35 2.54 12.38
N ILE A 382 5.07 3.35 13.16
CA ILE A 382 4.66 3.75 14.49
C ILE A 382 4.65 5.26 14.66
N SER A 383 3.76 5.74 15.53
CA SER A 383 3.65 7.16 15.89
C SER A 383 3.25 7.29 17.36
N GLU A 384 3.69 8.36 18.03
CA GLU A 384 3.20 8.72 19.37
C GLU A 384 1.72 9.18 19.34
N TYR A 385 1.17 9.42 18.16
CA TYR A 385 -0.21 9.83 17.93
C TYR A 385 -1.00 8.74 17.22
N PRO A 386 -2.33 8.68 17.39
CA PRO A 386 -3.17 7.65 16.72
C PRO A 386 -3.34 7.87 15.21
N ARG A 387 -2.74 8.89 14.62
CA ARG A 387 -2.65 9.12 13.18
C ARG A 387 -1.25 8.72 12.68
N ILE A 388 -1.21 7.78 11.75
CA ILE A 388 0.02 7.40 11.07
C ILE A 388 0.16 8.27 9.82
N ASP A 389 0.97 9.31 9.93
CA ASP A 389 1.23 10.28 8.85
C ASP A 389 2.71 10.33 8.46
N SER A 390 3.14 11.35 7.72
CA SER A 390 4.52 11.49 7.27
C SER A 390 5.56 11.59 8.40
N TYR A 391 5.14 11.89 9.63
CA TYR A 391 6.01 11.92 10.81
C TYR A 391 6.14 10.55 11.49
N ALA A 392 5.34 9.56 11.12
CA ALA A 392 5.44 8.23 11.67
C ALA A 392 6.73 7.55 11.22
N ALA A 393 7.36 6.80 12.11
CA ALA A 393 8.61 6.10 11.82
C ALA A 393 8.35 4.69 11.28
N ASP A 394 9.11 4.27 10.29
CA ASP A 394 9.15 2.89 9.83
C ASP A 394 9.77 1.99 10.90
N ILE A 395 9.13 0.87 11.16
CA ILE A 395 9.53 -0.08 12.18
C ILE A 395 9.66 -1.49 11.55
N PRO A 396 10.82 -2.15 11.70
CA PRO A 396 10.99 -3.52 11.27
C PRO A 396 10.06 -4.47 12.04
N VAL A 397 9.46 -5.43 11.33
CA VAL A 397 8.56 -6.44 11.92
C VAL A 397 9.27 -7.77 11.99
N LEU A 398 9.30 -8.35 13.19
CA LEU A 398 9.85 -9.66 13.47
C LEU A 398 8.77 -10.54 14.12
N ILE A 399 8.94 -11.85 14.06
CA ILE A 399 7.94 -12.85 14.46
C ILE A 399 8.62 -13.81 15.44
N GLU A 400 7.99 -14.13 16.55
CA GLU A 400 8.40 -15.20 17.46
C GLU A 400 8.18 -16.56 16.79
N LYS A 401 9.16 -17.48 16.90
CA LYS A 401 9.08 -18.85 16.35
C LYS A 401 8.04 -19.72 17.03
#